data_f5f1e0335282ceb31ab9dbe0f66eae90
#
_entry.id   f5f1e0335282ceb31ab9dbe0f66eae90
#
_cell.length_a   1.000
_cell.length_b   1.000
_cell.length_c   1.000
_cell.angle_alpha   90.00
_cell.angle_beta   90.00
_cell.angle_gamma   90.00
#
_symmetry.space_group_name_H-M   'P 1'
#
loop_
_entity.id
_entity.type
_entity.pdbx_description
1 polymer ?
#
loop_
_entity_poly.entity_id
_entity_poly.type
_entity_poly.pdbx_seq_one_letter_code
_entity_poly.pdbx_strand_id
1 'polypeptide(L)'
;MHKYRVVTVWAESHRLVLRCSVGRYHLIRALGLLPKEDETLHGDSPHLGFGVLLSTTPGAMFRVIFESTDHARKPLGPDAAPTRAHLPQPTVGSTRKSA
;
A
#
# COMPACT_ATOMS: atom_id res chain seq x y z
N MET A 1 -8.42 16.39 0.36
CA MET A 1 -8.68 14.96 0.13
C MET A 1 -7.72 14.45 -0.93
N HIS A 2 -7.09 13.32 -0.69
CA HIS A 2 -6.14 12.74 -1.62
C HIS A 2 -6.83 11.82 -2.60
N LYS A 3 -6.32 11.80 -3.82
CA LYS A 3 -6.79 10.90 -4.86
C LYS A 3 -5.74 9.87 -5.18
N TYR A 4 -6.20 8.64 -5.44
CA TYR A 4 -5.32 7.53 -5.77
C TYR A 4 -5.90 6.77 -6.94
N ARG A 5 -5.00 6.17 -7.73
CA ARG A 5 -5.40 5.17 -8.71
C ARG A 5 -4.84 3.83 -8.27
N VAL A 6 -5.67 2.79 -8.37
CA VAL A 6 -5.23 1.43 -8.08
C VAL A 6 -4.41 0.94 -9.27
N VAL A 7 -3.13 0.66 -9.04
CA VAL A 7 -2.19 0.30 -10.10
C VAL A 7 -2.08 -1.21 -10.25
N THR A 8 -2.01 -1.92 -9.14
CA THR A 8 -1.82 -3.37 -9.13
C THR A 8 -2.55 -3.94 -7.93
N VAL A 9 -3.15 -5.11 -8.11
CA VAL A 9 -3.83 -5.83 -7.02
C VAL A 9 -3.28 -7.26 -6.95
N TRP A 10 -2.84 -7.66 -5.76
CA TRP A 10 -2.47 -9.04 -5.48
C TRP A 10 -3.54 -9.62 -4.56
N ALA A 11 -4.53 -10.27 -5.16
CA ALA A 11 -5.73 -10.68 -4.46
C ALA A 11 -5.44 -11.68 -3.34
N GLU A 12 -4.49 -12.57 -3.54
CA GLU A 12 -4.19 -13.61 -2.55
C GLU A 12 -3.68 -13.04 -1.24
N SER A 13 -2.93 -11.96 -1.30
CA SER A 13 -2.38 -11.33 -0.10
C SER A 13 -3.20 -10.13 0.35
N HIS A 14 -4.28 -9.79 -0.36
CA HIS A 14 -5.10 -8.61 -0.13
C HIS A 14 -4.27 -7.33 -0.15
N ARG A 15 -3.21 -7.29 -0.95
CA ARG A 15 -2.36 -6.13 -1.08
C ARG A 15 -2.49 -5.50 -2.44
N LEU A 16 -2.27 -4.20 -2.49
CA LEU A 16 -2.38 -3.46 -3.73
C LEU A 16 -1.46 -2.25 -3.68
N VAL A 17 -1.19 -1.71 -4.87
CA VAL A 17 -0.38 -0.51 -5.02
C VAL A 17 -1.28 0.62 -5.45
N LEU A 18 -1.19 1.73 -4.76
CA LEU A 18 -1.85 2.97 -5.13
C LEU A 18 -0.82 3.96 -5.66
N ARG A 19 -1.23 4.74 -6.64
CA ARG A 19 -0.43 5.85 -7.13
C ARG A 19 -1.19 7.13 -6.84
N CYS A 20 -0.55 8.07 -6.17
CA CYS A 20 -1.18 9.36 -5.87
C CYS A 20 -0.92 10.38 -6.96
N SER A 21 -1.55 11.55 -6.84
CA SER A 21 -1.51 12.58 -7.87
C SER A 21 -0.12 13.16 -8.11
N VAL A 22 0.79 13.04 -7.14
CA VAL A 22 2.17 13.50 -7.33
C VAL A 22 3.09 12.39 -7.84
N GLY A 23 2.53 11.25 -8.24
CA GLY A 23 3.31 10.19 -8.87
C GLY A 23 4.03 9.27 -7.92
N ARG A 24 3.69 9.30 -6.64
CA ARG A 24 4.28 8.38 -5.66
C ARG A 24 3.42 7.14 -5.51
N TYR A 25 4.05 6.05 -5.16
CA TYR A 25 3.40 4.76 -4.99
C TYR A 25 3.32 4.39 -3.53
N HIS A 26 2.24 3.75 -3.15
CA HIS A 26 1.98 3.35 -1.78
C HIS A 26 1.53 1.90 -1.78
N LEU A 27 2.10 1.09 -0.89
CA LEU A 27 1.71 -0.30 -0.74
C LEU A 27 0.72 -0.40 0.40
N ILE A 28 -0.45 -0.93 0.13
CA ILE A 28 -1.48 -1.05 1.15
C ILE A 28 -2.04 -2.47 1.19
N ARG A 29 -2.63 -2.80 2.33
CA ARG A 29 -3.36 -4.04 2.52
C ARG A 29 -4.82 -3.71 2.78
N ALA A 30 -5.71 -4.34 2.03
CA ALA A 30 -7.15 -4.18 2.23
C ALA A 30 -7.61 -5.06 3.38
N LEU A 31 -8.48 -4.52 4.24
CA LEU A 31 -9.00 -5.23 5.41
C LEU A 31 -10.38 -5.82 5.15
N GLY A 32 -10.69 -6.13 3.93
CA GLY A 32 -12.00 -6.69 3.58
C GLY A 32 -12.18 -6.59 2.10
N LEU A 33 -13.12 -5.74 1.69
CA LEU A 33 -13.37 -5.54 0.27
C LEU A 33 -12.10 -5.04 -0.43
N LEU A 34 -11.83 -5.60 -1.60
CA LEU A 34 -10.63 -5.31 -2.37
C LEU A 34 -11.01 -4.46 -3.58
N PRO A 35 -10.41 -3.29 -3.77
CA PRO A 35 -10.69 -2.50 -4.96
C PRO A 35 -10.11 -3.15 -6.21
N LYS A 36 -10.57 -2.69 -7.36
CA LYS A 36 -10.14 -3.21 -8.66
C LYS A 36 -9.01 -2.37 -9.22
N GLU A 37 -8.23 -2.99 -10.08
CA GLU A 37 -7.20 -2.24 -10.82
C GLU A 37 -7.87 -1.14 -11.65
N ASP A 38 -7.16 -0.02 -11.76
CA ASP A 38 -7.58 1.19 -12.45
C ASP A 38 -8.72 1.95 -11.78
N GLU A 39 -9.21 1.47 -10.65
CA GLU A 39 -10.21 2.20 -9.89
C GLU A 39 -9.60 3.46 -9.27
N THR A 40 -10.37 4.55 -9.24
CA THR A 40 -9.96 5.78 -8.58
C THR A 40 -10.56 5.81 -7.19
N LEU A 41 -9.70 6.05 -6.20
CA LEU A 41 -10.11 6.15 -4.80
C LEU A 41 -9.73 7.51 -4.25
N HIS A 42 -10.41 7.94 -3.20
CA HIS A 42 -10.03 9.17 -2.51
C HIS A 42 -10.27 9.00 -1.01
N GLY A 43 -9.55 9.77 -0.23
CA GLY A 43 -9.69 9.68 1.22
C GLY A 43 -8.47 10.21 1.94
N ASP A 44 -8.02 9.45 2.93
CA ASP A 44 -6.93 9.85 3.80
C ASP A 44 -5.64 10.08 3.02
N SER A 45 -4.84 11.01 3.51
CA SER A 45 -3.50 11.22 2.98
C SER A 45 -2.62 10.01 3.27
N PRO A 46 -1.56 9.79 2.47
CA PRO A 46 -0.67 8.66 2.73
C PRO A 46 -0.02 8.78 4.11
N HIS A 47 -0.09 7.70 4.87
CA HIS A 47 0.53 7.61 6.19
C HIS A 47 0.59 6.13 6.55
N LEU A 48 1.49 5.75 7.42
CA LEU A 48 1.56 4.36 7.88
C LEU A 48 0.41 4.08 8.83
N GLY A 49 -0.19 2.90 8.67
CA GLY A 49 -1.27 2.47 9.54
C GLY A 49 -2.63 2.52 8.89
N PHE A 50 -3.65 2.51 9.72
CA PHE A 50 -5.04 2.40 9.28
C PHE A 50 -5.51 3.63 8.52
N GLY A 51 -6.28 3.41 7.47
CA GLY A 51 -6.92 4.48 6.72
C GLY A 51 -8.21 4.01 6.08
N VAL A 52 -8.98 4.99 5.58
CA VAL A 52 -10.23 4.74 4.89
C VAL A 52 -10.18 5.42 3.53
N LEU A 53 -10.54 4.68 2.49
CA LEU A 53 -10.58 5.19 1.13
C LEU A 53 -11.97 4.92 0.55
N LEU A 54 -12.43 5.85 -0.26
CA LEU A 54 -13.75 5.76 -0.88
C LEU A 54 -13.58 5.64 -2.38
N SER A 55 -14.38 4.78 -2.99
CA SER A 55 -14.44 4.71 -4.43
C SER A 55 -15.18 5.94 -4.97
N THR A 56 -14.81 6.38 -6.17
CA THR A 56 -15.60 7.38 -6.88
C THR A 56 -16.92 6.81 -7.33
N THR A 57 -17.03 5.49 -7.42
CA THR A 57 -18.31 4.82 -7.65
C THR A 57 -19.09 4.82 -6.34
N PRO A 58 -20.34 5.30 -6.32
CA PRO A 58 -21.08 5.41 -5.06
C PRO A 58 -21.20 4.09 -4.33
N GLY A 59 -21.07 4.14 -3.00
CA GLY A 59 -21.36 3.04 -2.11
C GLY A 59 -20.19 2.16 -1.71
N ALA A 60 -19.00 2.39 -2.25
CA ALA A 60 -17.87 1.55 -1.89
C ALA A 60 -16.91 2.29 -0.95
N MET A 61 -16.65 1.67 0.19
CA MET A 61 -15.69 2.18 1.16
C MET A 61 -14.71 1.05 1.48
N PHE A 62 -13.43 1.39 1.50
CA PHE A 62 -12.37 0.42 1.72
C PHE A 62 -11.58 0.78 2.97
N ARG A 63 -11.50 -0.16 3.91
CA ARG A 63 -10.63 -0.02 5.07
C ARG A 63 -9.31 -0.67 4.73
N VAL A 64 -8.24 0.05 4.99
CA VAL A 64 -6.91 -0.38 4.54
C VAL A 64 -5.88 -0.11 5.60
N ILE A 65 -4.73 -0.76 5.45
CA ILE A 65 -3.51 -0.46 6.20
C ILE A 65 -2.49 0.01 5.18
N PHE A 66 -1.99 1.22 5.35
CA PHE A 66 -0.86 1.69 4.56
C PHE A 66 0.39 1.04 5.14
N GLU A 67 0.98 0.11 4.40
CA GLU A 67 2.13 -0.65 4.87
C GLU A 67 3.44 0.03 4.52
N SER A 68 3.51 0.68 3.38
CA SER A 68 4.64 1.55 3.07
C SER A 68 4.19 2.60 2.06
N THR A 69 4.81 3.78 2.14
CA THR A 69 4.35 4.94 1.39
C THR A 69 5.51 5.65 0.70
N ASP A 70 5.14 6.52 -0.23
CA ASP A 70 6.05 7.48 -0.89
C ASP A 70 7.17 6.84 -1.68
N HIS A 71 6.91 5.70 -2.30
CA HIS A 71 7.88 5.07 -3.19
C HIS A 71 7.95 5.83 -4.51
N ALA A 72 9.16 6.11 -4.96
CA ALA A 72 9.37 6.75 -6.25
C ALA A 72 9.08 5.79 -7.40
N ARG A 73 9.19 4.48 -7.15
CA ARG A 73 8.98 3.44 -8.15
C ARG A 73 7.89 2.50 -7.68
N LYS A 74 7.18 1.93 -8.63
CA LYS A 74 6.13 0.97 -8.35
C LYS A 74 6.72 -0.28 -7.69
N PRO A 75 6.21 -0.69 -6.53
CA PRO A 75 6.61 -1.97 -5.92
C PRO A 75 6.32 -3.13 -6.86
N LEU A 76 7.25 -4.08 -6.93
CA LEU A 76 7.17 -5.20 -7.87
C LEU A 76 6.44 -6.41 -7.34
N GLY A 77 6.11 -6.43 -6.06
CA GLY A 77 5.37 -7.52 -5.46
C GLY A 77 4.84 -7.12 -4.11
N PRO A 78 3.97 -7.94 -3.51
CA PRO A 78 3.31 -7.59 -2.25
C PRO A 78 4.28 -7.47 -1.07
N ASP A 79 5.44 -8.07 -1.18
CA ASP A 79 6.46 -8.03 -0.13
C ASP A 79 7.68 -7.21 -0.54
N ALA A 80 7.57 -6.44 -1.60
CA ALA A 80 8.73 -5.72 -2.14
C ALA A 80 9.13 -4.53 -1.29
N ALA A 81 8.24 -4.03 -0.50
CA ALA A 81 8.51 -2.93 0.40
C ALA A 81 8.54 -3.46 1.81
N PRO A 82 9.15 -2.81 2.71
CA PRO A 82 10.08 -1.74 2.65
C PRO A 82 11.44 -2.28 2.32
N THR A 83 12.14 -1.54 1.65
CA THR A 83 13.47 -1.97 1.43
C THR A 83 14.35 -1.31 2.43
N ARG A 84 14.24 -1.12 3.09
CA ARG A 84 14.87 -0.42 3.88
C ARG A 84 15.29 -0.82 4.87
N ALA A 85 15.00 -1.20 4.51
CA ALA A 85 15.21 -1.57 5.15
C ALA A 85 15.56 -2.11 5.61
N HIS A 86 15.73 -2.29 5.41
CA HIS A 86 16.14 -2.83 5.81
C HIS A 86 16.73 -2.84 6.42
N LEU A 87 16.93 -2.47 6.55
CA LEU A 87 17.51 -2.54 7.14
C LEU A 87 17.75 -2.97 7.86
N PRO A 88 18.06 -3.15 8.04
CA PRO A 88 18.43 -3.70 8.70
C PRO A 88 18.42 -4.25 9.30
N GLN A 89 18.52 -4.53 9.32
CA GLN A 89 18.52 -5.13 9.92
C GLN A 89 18.73 -5.53 10.49
N PRO A 90 19.05 -5.59 10.68
CA PRO A 90 19.31 -6.20 11.30
C PRO A 90 19.36 -6.77 11.76
N THR A 91 19.58 -6.80 11.78
CA THR A 91 19.50 -7.49 12.29
C THR A 91 19.41 -8.09 12.68
N VAL A 92 19.68 -8.07 12.75
CA VAL A 92 19.56 -8.81 13.24
C VAL A 92 19.47 -9.45 13.38
N GLY A 93 19.59 -9.46 13.41
CA GLY A 93 19.55 -10.20 13.67
C GLY A 93 19.46 -10.68 13.60
N SER A 94 19.73 -10.69 13.52
CA SER A 94 19.58 -11.30 13.57
C SER A 94 19.52 -11.84 13.52
N THR A 95 19.81 -11.86 13.53
CA THR A 95 19.67 -12.49 13.52
C THR A 95 19.51 -13.04 13.28
N ARG A 96 19.63 -13.21 13.31
CA ARG A 96 19.42 -13.83 13.08
C ARG A 96 19.40 -14.14 12.82
N LYS A 97 19.65 -14.13 12.88
CA LYS A 97 19.58 -14.45 12.63
C LYS A 97 19.64 -14.40 12.47
N SER A 98 19.99 -14.22 12.58
CA SER A 98 19.97 -14.20 12.54
C SER A 98 20.04 -14.11 12.36
N ALA A 99 20.44 -14.16 12.52
CA ALA A 99 20.50 -14.10 12.57
C ALA A 99 20.45 -14.16 12.34
#